data_41d907e3e3476048ce4827f03d663c09
#
_entry.id   41d907e3e3476048ce4827f03d663c09
#
_cell.length_a   1.000
_cell.length_b   1.000
_cell.length_c   1.000
_cell.angle_alpha   90.00
_cell.angle_beta   90.00
_cell.angle_gamma   90.00
#
_symmetry.space_group_name_H-M   'P 1'
#
loop_
_entity.id
_entity.type
_entity.pdbx_description
1 polymer ?
#
loop_
_entity_poly.entity_id
_entity_poly.type
_entity_poly.pdbx_seq_one_letter_code
_entity_poly.pdbx_strand_id
1 'polypeptide(L)'
;MHSHFVVGIVLGVFFAAGISGTVVSTVLPPQLRERFGYGALTLGVLVTIAAMLMSAFPLYVVGSVVAGFGFGAAFRFAINALGEAAPVAQRGQVFATMYIVSYLAFSVPALAAGLAVERFGLKPTAVAYGALEVALVLIAMVAGIVRARRRVGQNELRPGAASTLASRTFSTPRQTTHYIKCGRPTDL
;
A
#
# COMPACT_ATOMS: atom_id res chain seq x y z
N MET A 1 -20.92 30.10 -8.92
CA MET A 1 -20.93 28.79 -9.63
C MET A 1 -19.56 28.29 -10.06
N HIS A 2 -18.54 29.17 -10.26
CA HIS A 2 -17.19 28.74 -10.71
C HIS A 2 -16.38 27.94 -9.67
N SER A 3 -16.61 28.14 -8.35
CA SER A 3 -15.80 27.48 -7.31
C SER A 3 -16.05 25.95 -7.22
N HIS A 4 -17.28 25.50 -7.40
CA HIS A 4 -17.57 24.05 -7.33
C HIS A 4 -17.01 23.27 -8.52
N PHE A 5 -16.98 23.90 -9.70
CA PHE A 5 -16.39 23.30 -10.90
C PHE A 5 -14.86 23.14 -10.77
N VAL A 6 -14.19 24.15 -10.22
CA VAL A 6 -12.75 24.09 -9.94
C VAL A 6 -12.39 23.01 -8.94
N VAL A 7 -13.18 22.87 -7.87
CA VAL A 7 -12.99 21.77 -6.88
C VAL A 7 -13.15 20.42 -7.55
N GLY A 8 -14.16 20.25 -8.40
CA GLY A 8 -14.37 19.00 -9.14
C GLY A 8 -13.19 18.65 -10.05
N ILE A 9 -12.63 19.63 -10.78
CA ILE A 9 -11.44 19.43 -11.63
C ILE A 9 -10.23 19.01 -10.79
N VAL A 10 -9.95 19.68 -9.68
CA VAL A 10 -8.81 19.33 -8.81
C VAL A 10 -8.95 17.93 -8.25
N LEU A 11 -10.15 17.54 -7.80
CA LEU A 11 -10.41 16.16 -7.38
C LEU A 11 -10.21 15.16 -8.52
N GLY A 12 -10.73 15.46 -9.71
CA GLY A 12 -10.54 14.62 -10.91
C GLY A 12 -9.06 14.44 -11.26
N VAL A 13 -8.28 15.51 -11.22
CA VAL A 13 -6.83 15.48 -11.46
C VAL A 13 -6.11 14.66 -10.39
N PHE A 14 -6.48 14.81 -9.11
CA PHE A 14 -5.91 14.02 -8.01
C PHE A 14 -6.14 12.52 -8.22
N PHE A 15 -7.36 12.10 -8.53
CA PHE A 15 -7.66 10.69 -8.79
C PHE A 15 -7.01 10.15 -10.06
N ALA A 16 -6.95 10.94 -11.14
CA ALA A 16 -6.25 10.56 -12.38
C ALA A 16 -4.74 10.36 -12.13
N ALA A 17 -4.13 11.25 -11.33
CA ALA A 17 -2.75 11.09 -10.87
C ALA A 17 -2.58 9.84 -10.00
N GLY A 18 -3.56 9.51 -9.15
CA GLY A 18 -3.58 8.29 -8.33
C GLY A 18 -3.60 7.01 -9.18
N ILE A 19 -4.41 6.98 -10.23
CA ILE A 19 -4.42 5.86 -11.20
C ILE A 19 -3.04 5.72 -11.85
N SER A 20 -2.45 6.82 -12.32
CA SER A 20 -1.12 6.84 -12.92
C SER A 20 -0.05 6.33 -11.93
N GLY A 21 -0.09 6.77 -10.67
CA GLY A 21 0.80 6.30 -9.60
C GLY A 21 0.67 4.79 -9.33
N THR A 22 -0.56 4.28 -9.35
CA THR A 22 -0.84 2.85 -9.25
C THR A 22 -0.18 2.07 -10.39
N VAL A 23 -0.31 2.54 -11.63
CA VAL A 23 0.29 1.89 -12.82
C VAL A 23 1.81 1.96 -12.75
N VAL A 24 2.41 3.12 -12.50
CA VAL A 24 3.87 3.28 -12.42
C VAL A 24 4.46 2.43 -11.30
N SER A 25 3.75 2.27 -10.18
CA SER A 25 4.20 1.38 -9.10
C SER A 25 4.38 -0.09 -9.53
N THR A 26 3.80 -0.52 -10.65
CA THR A 26 3.96 -1.91 -11.14
C THR A 26 5.36 -2.19 -11.67
N VAL A 27 5.98 -1.18 -12.28
CA VAL A 27 7.31 -1.29 -12.90
C VAL A 27 8.48 -1.01 -11.93
N LEU A 28 8.18 -0.45 -10.74
CA LEU A 28 9.23 -0.21 -9.74
C LEU A 28 9.61 -1.49 -9.00
N PRO A 29 10.89 -1.64 -8.61
CA PRO A 29 11.32 -2.75 -7.75
C PRO A 29 10.65 -2.68 -6.36
N PRO A 30 10.37 -3.84 -5.72
CA PRO A 30 9.58 -3.91 -4.49
C PRO A 30 10.06 -3.01 -3.35
N GLN A 31 11.39 -2.87 -3.21
CA GLN A 31 11.99 -2.07 -2.15
C GLN A 31 11.80 -0.56 -2.33
N LEU A 32 11.64 -0.09 -3.59
CA LEU A 32 11.40 1.31 -3.90
C LEU A 32 9.91 1.69 -3.87
N ARG A 33 9.02 0.74 -4.11
CA ARG A 33 7.57 1.01 -4.20
C ARG A 33 7.03 1.68 -2.95
N GLU A 34 7.36 1.12 -1.78
CA GLU A 34 6.90 1.64 -0.49
C GLU A 34 7.44 3.05 -0.25
N ARG A 35 8.76 3.22 -0.37
CA ARG A 35 9.42 4.51 -0.11
C ARG A 35 8.97 5.58 -1.10
N PHE A 36 8.82 5.21 -2.36
CA PHE A 36 8.37 6.11 -3.42
C PHE A 36 6.94 6.58 -3.18
N GLY A 37 6.01 5.67 -2.88
CA GLY A 37 4.61 5.99 -2.61
C GLY A 37 4.46 6.95 -1.42
N TYR A 38 5.03 6.60 -0.27
CA TYR A 38 4.95 7.44 0.92
C TYR A 38 5.74 8.76 0.77
N GLY A 39 6.89 8.73 0.11
CA GLY A 39 7.69 9.93 -0.14
C GLY A 39 6.98 10.92 -1.05
N ALA A 40 6.41 10.46 -2.17
CA ALA A 40 5.65 11.29 -3.09
C ALA A 40 4.37 11.85 -2.44
N LEU A 41 3.66 11.04 -1.63
CA LEU A 41 2.49 11.49 -0.89
C LEU A 41 2.86 12.60 0.11
N THR A 42 3.88 12.38 0.92
CA THR A 42 4.35 13.39 1.90
C THR A 42 4.77 14.68 1.20
N LEU A 43 5.57 14.59 0.14
CA LEU A 43 6.02 15.73 -0.63
C LEU A 43 4.84 16.50 -1.24
N GLY A 44 3.89 15.80 -1.84
CA GLY A 44 2.70 16.37 -2.43
C GLY A 44 1.86 17.14 -1.43
N VAL A 45 1.61 16.55 -0.24
CA VAL A 45 0.86 17.22 0.84
C VAL A 45 1.60 18.46 1.35
N LEU A 46 2.92 18.38 1.55
CA LEU A 46 3.71 19.55 1.97
C LEU A 46 3.66 20.68 0.95
N VAL A 47 3.78 20.36 -0.35
CA VAL A 47 3.65 21.34 -1.45
C VAL A 47 2.24 21.95 -1.46
N THR A 48 1.21 21.16 -1.25
CA THR A 48 -0.18 21.62 -1.20
C THR A 48 -0.40 22.58 -0.02
N ILE A 49 0.14 22.27 1.17
CA ILE A 49 0.08 23.16 2.34
C ILE A 49 0.82 24.46 2.06
N ALA A 50 2.04 24.39 1.53
CA ALA A 50 2.82 25.57 1.18
C ALA A 50 2.08 26.46 0.14
N ALA A 51 1.50 25.86 -0.88
CA ALA A 51 0.69 26.55 -1.89
C ALA A 51 -0.51 27.28 -1.27
N MET A 52 -1.17 26.66 -0.30
CA MET A 52 -2.28 27.26 0.43
C MET A 52 -1.86 28.45 1.26
N LEU A 53 -0.71 28.37 1.94
CA LEU A 53 -0.17 29.48 2.72
C LEU A 53 0.24 30.66 1.82
N MET A 54 0.80 30.37 0.63
CA MET A 54 1.21 31.37 -0.36
C MET A 54 0.04 31.83 -1.25
N SER A 55 -1.15 31.25 -1.12
CA SER A 55 -2.31 31.52 -2.00
C SER A 55 -2.00 31.27 -3.49
N ALA A 56 -1.08 30.36 -3.81
CA ALA A 56 -0.59 30.06 -5.15
C ALA A 56 -1.38 28.88 -5.76
N PHE A 57 -2.44 29.17 -6.51
CA PHE A 57 -3.30 28.12 -7.11
C PHE A 57 -2.55 27.14 -8.04
N PRO A 58 -1.63 27.56 -8.93
CA PRO A 58 -0.89 26.61 -9.76
C PRO A 58 -0.07 25.62 -8.94
N LEU A 59 0.58 26.09 -7.87
CA LEU A 59 1.37 25.23 -6.97
C LEU A 59 0.48 24.26 -6.20
N TYR A 60 -0.75 24.67 -5.85
CA TYR A 60 -1.74 23.80 -5.24
C TYR A 60 -2.10 22.60 -6.16
N VAL A 61 -2.33 22.88 -7.45
CA VAL A 61 -2.61 21.82 -8.43
C VAL A 61 -1.43 20.86 -8.58
N VAL A 62 -0.21 21.37 -8.67
CA VAL A 62 1.01 20.54 -8.74
C VAL A 62 1.15 19.66 -7.48
N GLY A 63 0.97 20.25 -6.29
CA GLY A 63 0.97 19.49 -5.04
C GLY A 63 -0.08 18.37 -5.02
N SER A 64 -1.30 18.67 -5.49
CA SER A 64 -2.39 17.70 -5.59
C SER A 64 -2.07 16.54 -6.54
N VAL A 65 -1.43 16.83 -7.69
CA VAL A 65 -0.97 15.79 -8.65
C VAL A 65 0.07 14.87 -8.00
N VAL A 66 1.08 15.45 -7.35
CA VAL A 66 2.14 14.68 -6.70
C VAL A 66 1.59 13.86 -5.53
N ALA A 67 0.69 14.45 -4.72
CA ALA A 67 0.01 13.74 -3.63
C ALA A 67 -0.86 12.59 -4.15
N GLY A 68 -1.66 12.83 -5.20
CA GLY A 68 -2.48 11.81 -5.83
C GLY A 68 -1.65 10.64 -6.36
N PHE A 69 -0.56 10.94 -7.06
CA PHE A 69 0.37 9.94 -7.56
C PHE A 69 0.96 9.08 -6.44
N GLY A 70 1.43 9.72 -5.36
CA GLY A 70 1.96 9.05 -4.17
C GLY A 70 0.90 8.19 -3.47
N PHE A 71 -0.34 8.72 -3.35
CA PHE A 71 -1.48 8.01 -2.78
C PHE A 71 -1.78 6.71 -3.54
N GLY A 72 -1.88 6.76 -4.87
CA GLY A 72 -2.16 5.57 -5.70
C GLY A 72 -1.07 4.49 -5.55
N ALA A 73 0.20 4.89 -5.54
CA ALA A 73 1.31 3.96 -5.34
C ALA A 73 1.32 3.33 -3.94
N ALA A 74 1.10 4.14 -2.89
CA ALA A 74 1.05 3.68 -1.50
C ALA A 74 -0.16 2.76 -1.25
N PHE A 75 -1.34 3.11 -1.78
CA PHE A 75 -2.56 2.32 -1.66
C PHE A 75 -2.41 0.94 -2.30
N ARG A 76 -1.85 0.88 -3.51
CA ARG A 76 -1.56 -0.40 -4.15
C ARG A 76 -0.60 -1.26 -3.34
N PHE A 77 0.46 -0.66 -2.79
CA PHE A 77 1.39 -1.39 -1.93
C PHE A 77 0.68 -1.97 -0.71
N ALA A 78 -0.18 -1.18 -0.04
CA ALA A 78 -0.94 -1.61 1.13
C ALA A 78 -1.88 -2.79 0.81
N ILE A 79 -2.62 -2.73 -0.31
CA ILE A 79 -3.52 -3.81 -0.75
C ILE A 79 -2.73 -5.09 -1.03
N ASN A 80 -1.62 -5.01 -1.75
CA ASN A 80 -0.81 -6.19 -2.07
C ASN A 80 -0.24 -6.83 -0.81
N ALA A 81 0.33 -6.03 0.10
CA ALA A 81 0.87 -6.51 1.37
C ALA A 81 -0.20 -7.20 2.24
N LEU A 82 -1.43 -6.69 2.22
CA LEU A 82 -2.55 -7.29 2.94
C LEU A 82 -2.99 -8.61 2.28
N GLY A 83 -3.06 -8.65 0.96
CA GLY A 83 -3.42 -9.85 0.19
C GLY A 83 -2.41 -11.00 0.37
N GLU A 84 -1.11 -10.67 0.46
CA GLU A 84 -0.05 -11.65 0.73
C GLU A 84 -0.08 -12.17 2.17
N ALA A 85 -0.44 -11.32 3.13
CA ALA A 85 -0.53 -11.68 4.55
C ALA A 85 -1.78 -12.50 4.88
N ALA A 86 -2.84 -12.43 4.06
CA ALA A 86 -4.13 -13.07 4.33
C ALA A 86 -4.14 -14.54 3.90
N PRO A 87 -4.50 -15.50 4.81
CA PRO A 87 -4.76 -16.88 4.45
C PRO A 87 -5.84 -16.96 3.37
N VAL A 88 -5.70 -17.90 2.42
CA VAL A 88 -6.63 -18.04 1.27
C VAL A 88 -8.09 -18.15 1.71
N ALA A 89 -8.35 -18.90 2.78
CA ALA A 89 -9.69 -19.12 3.33
C ALA A 89 -10.31 -17.86 3.98
N GLN A 90 -9.49 -16.85 4.38
CA GLN A 90 -9.94 -15.67 5.11
C GLN A 90 -9.80 -14.38 4.31
N ARG A 91 -9.36 -14.45 3.05
CA ARG A 91 -9.14 -13.26 2.21
C ARG A 91 -10.36 -12.36 2.13
N GLY A 92 -11.56 -12.92 1.98
CA GLY A 92 -12.80 -12.16 1.94
C GLY A 92 -13.05 -11.33 3.20
N GLN A 93 -12.83 -11.90 4.38
CA GLN A 93 -12.99 -11.19 5.66
C GLN A 93 -11.95 -10.07 5.83
N VAL A 94 -10.69 -10.35 5.45
CA VAL A 94 -9.60 -9.36 5.52
C VAL A 94 -9.88 -8.17 4.63
N PHE A 95 -10.32 -8.39 3.38
CA PHE A 95 -10.70 -7.30 2.47
C PHE A 95 -11.93 -6.55 2.93
N ALA A 96 -12.97 -7.24 3.44
CA ALA A 96 -14.15 -6.59 4.00
C ALA A 96 -13.78 -5.66 5.18
N THR A 97 -12.96 -6.14 6.10
CA THR A 97 -12.45 -5.34 7.22
C THR A 97 -11.63 -4.14 6.73
N MET A 98 -10.77 -4.34 5.73
CA MET A 98 -10.01 -3.25 5.12
C MET A 98 -10.93 -2.16 4.56
N TYR A 99 -11.99 -2.52 3.83
CA TYR A 99 -12.95 -1.55 3.31
C TYR A 99 -13.64 -0.77 4.43
N ILE A 100 -14.13 -1.46 5.47
CA ILE A 100 -14.78 -0.80 6.61
C ILE A 100 -13.83 0.20 7.26
N VAL A 101 -12.59 -0.22 7.56
CA VAL A 101 -11.58 0.65 8.17
C VAL A 101 -11.25 1.83 7.25
N SER A 102 -11.12 1.60 5.93
CA SER A 102 -10.84 2.67 4.96
C SER A 102 -11.98 3.68 4.91
N TYR A 103 -13.23 3.24 4.83
CA TYR A 103 -14.37 4.16 4.85
C TYR A 103 -14.45 4.97 6.13
N LEU A 104 -14.22 4.37 7.29
CA LEU A 104 -14.18 5.08 8.56
C LEU A 104 -13.01 6.09 8.61
N ALA A 105 -11.82 5.66 8.14
CA ALA A 105 -10.64 6.51 8.10
C ALA A 105 -10.79 7.73 7.20
N PHE A 106 -11.60 7.66 6.16
CA PHE A 106 -11.93 8.82 5.30
C PHE A 106 -13.11 9.63 5.85
N SER A 107 -14.17 8.96 6.31
CA SER A 107 -15.42 9.63 6.71
C SER A 107 -15.26 10.42 8.01
N VAL A 108 -14.62 9.85 9.02
CA VAL A 108 -14.50 10.51 10.34
C VAL A 108 -13.67 11.80 10.27
N PRO A 109 -12.46 11.81 9.66
CA PRO A 109 -11.72 13.05 9.51
C PRO A 109 -12.39 14.07 8.59
N ALA A 110 -13.10 13.62 7.54
CA ALA A 110 -13.83 14.53 6.65
C ALA A 110 -14.96 15.26 7.36
N LEU A 111 -15.74 14.54 8.19
CA LEU A 111 -16.78 15.14 9.02
C LEU A 111 -16.18 16.12 10.05
N ALA A 112 -15.10 15.70 10.72
CA ALA A 112 -14.42 16.57 11.68
C ALA A 112 -13.86 17.83 11.02
N ALA A 113 -13.27 17.70 9.82
CA ALA A 113 -12.79 18.84 9.04
C ALA A 113 -13.94 19.76 8.61
N GLY A 114 -15.09 19.21 8.19
CA GLY A 114 -16.29 20.00 7.86
C GLY A 114 -16.74 20.88 9.03
N LEU A 115 -16.87 20.29 10.22
CA LEU A 115 -17.24 21.02 11.44
C LEU A 115 -16.17 22.05 11.86
N ALA A 116 -14.90 21.71 11.68
CA ALA A 116 -13.79 22.61 12.01
C ALA A 116 -13.72 23.82 11.07
N VAL A 117 -14.04 23.68 9.79
CA VAL A 117 -14.09 24.77 8.83
C VAL A 117 -15.12 25.82 9.22
N GLU A 118 -16.29 25.41 9.73
CA GLU A 118 -17.33 26.34 10.19
C GLU A 118 -16.87 27.19 11.39
N ARG A 119 -16.05 26.62 12.28
CA ARG A 119 -15.58 27.29 13.50
C ARG A 119 -14.28 28.08 13.34
N PHE A 120 -13.32 27.51 12.61
CA PHE A 120 -11.94 28.03 12.54
C PHE A 120 -11.59 28.59 11.16
N GLY A 121 -12.44 28.37 10.17
CA GLY A 121 -12.20 28.77 8.78
C GLY A 121 -11.38 27.73 7.99
N LEU A 122 -11.32 27.94 6.68
CA LEU A 122 -10.76 26.97 5.73
C LEU A 122 -9.25 26.78 5.87
N LYS A 123 -8.47 27.89 5.94
CA LYS A 123 -6.99 27.80 5.96
C LYS A 123 -6.44 27.07 7.19
N PRO A 124 -6.82 27.44 8.45
CA PRO A 124 -6.30 26.73 9.63
C PRO A 124 -6.70 25.25 9.64
N THR A 125 -7.94 24.94 9.26
CA THR A 125 -8.44 23.57 9.21
C THR A 125 -7.66 22.73 8.19
N ALA A 126 -7.41 23.25 7.00
CA ALA A 126 -6.67 22.55 5.97
C ALA A 126 -5.21 22.31 6.35
N VAL A 127 -4.56 23.30 7.00
CA VAL A 127 -3.19 23.12 7.52
C VAL A 127 -3.15 22.07 8.62
N ALA A 128 -4.08 22.10 9.56
CA ALA A 128 -4.17 21.10 10.64
C ALA A 128 -4.43 19.69 10.09
N TYR A 129 -5.34 19.57 9.12
CA TYR A 129 -5.65 18.30 8.46
C TYR A 129 -4.45 17.76 7.68
N GLY A 130 -3.78 18.59 6.89
CA GLY A 130 -2.58 18.19 6.16
C GLY A 130 -1.41 17.82 7.08
N ALA A 131 -1.24 18.52 8.20
CA ALA A 131 -0.24 18.18 9.21
C ALA A 131 -0.52 16.80 9.85
N LEU A 132 -1.79 16.51 10.16
CA LEU A 132 -2.22 15.20 10.65
C LEU A 132 -1.93 14.10 9.62
N GLU A 133 -2.25 14.35 8.35
CA GLU A 133 -1.98 13.41 7.26
C GLU A 133 -0.49 13.12 7.12
N VAL A 134 0.36 14.14 7.10
CA VAL A 134 1.82 13.97 7.06
C VAL A 134 2.31 13.17 8.26
N ALA A 135 1.82 13.44 9.46
CA ALA A 135 2.20 12.70 10.67
C ALA A 135 1.83 11.20 10.55
N LEU A 136 0.62 10.89 10.07
CA LEU A 136 0.17 9.51 9.86
C LEU A 136 1.02 8.78 8.81
N VAL A 137 1.35 9.45 7.69
CA VAL A 137 2.20 8.88 6.64
C VAL A 137 3.61 8.62 7.17
N LEU A 138 4.19 9.53 7.95
CA LEU A 138 5.50 9.35 8.56
C LEU A 138 5.49 8.17 9.56
N ILE A 139 4.47 8.06 10.39
CA ILE A 139 4.28 6.92 11.31
C ILE A 139 4.22 5.61 10.52
N ALA A 140 3.42 5.56 9.44
CA ALA A 140 3.30 4.38 8.59
C ALA A 140 4.64 4.00 7.95
N MET A 141 5.41 4.99 7.46
CA MET A 141 6.73 4.79 6.87
C MET A 141 7.74 4.24 7.89
N VAL A 142 7.79 4.82 9.09
CA VAL A 142 8.67 4.34 10.17
C VAL A 142 8.27 2.92 10.60
N ALA A 143 6.98 2.64 10.75
CA ALA A 143 6.49 1.31 11.07
C ALA A 143 6.87 0.28 9.99
N GLY A 144 6.80 0.65 8.70
CA GLY A 144 7.24 -0.16 7.58
C GLY A 144 8.74 -0.50 7.65
N ILE A 145 9.58 0.51 7.89
CA ILE A 145 11.03 0.33 8.03
C ILE A 145 11.37 -0.58 9.21
N VAL A 146 10.73 -0.39 10.35
CA VAL A 146 10.95 -1.21 11.56
C VAL A 146 10.55 -2.67 11.30
N ARG A 147 9.42 -2.90 10.63
CA ARG A 147 8.97 -4.25 10.26
C ARG A 147 9.94 -4.93 9.29
N ALA A 148 10.45 -4.20 8.28
CA ALA A 148 11.43 -4.72 7.34
C ALA A 148 12.72 -5.13 8.03
N ARG A 149 13.25 -4.33 8.95
CA ARG A 149 14.45 -4.65 9.75
C ARG A 149 14.27 -5.89 10.61
N ARG A 150 13.09 -6.05 11.25
CA ARG A 150 12.78 -7.23 12.07
C ARG A 150 12.73 -8.53 11.24
N ARG A 151 12.25 -8.48 10.00
CA ARG A 151 12.23 -9.65 9.10
C ARG A 151 13.62 -10.08 8.68
N VAL A 152 14.53 -9.16 8.41
CA VAL A 152 15.94 -9.46 8.08
C VAL A 152 16.62 -10.14 9.27
N GLY A 153 16.49 -9.61 10.48
CA GLY A 153 17.08 -10.22 11.68
C GLY A 153 16.55 -11.62 12.01
N GLN A 154 15.28 -11.91 11.72
CA GLN A 154 14.70 -13.25 11.92
C GLN A 154 15.21 -14.27 10.90
N ASN A 155 15.50 -13.86 9.66
CA ASN A 155 16.10 -14.75 8.64
C ASN A 155 17.55 -15.10 8.96
N GLU A 156 18.32 -14.19 9.54
CA GLU A 156 19.70 -14.45 9.96
C GLU A 156 19.78 -15.41 11.17
N LEU A 157 18.76 -15.41 12.05
CA LEU A 157 18.68 -16.31 13.21
C LEU A 157 18.19 -17.74 12.84
N ARG A 158 17.88 -18.02 11.58
CA ARG A 158 17.45 -19.33 11.07
C ARG A 158 18.40 -19.97 10.02
N PRO A 159 19.71 -19.99 10.20
CA PRO A 159 20.59 -20.61 9.20
C PRO A 159 20.49 -22.13 9.14
N GLY A 160 19.90 -22.80 10.14
CA GLY A 160 19.85 -24.26 10.25
C GLY A 160 18.64 -24.96 9.64
N ALA A 161 17.53 -24.27 9.35
CA ALA A 161 16.31 -24.92 8.87
C ALA A 161 16.39 -25.36 7.40
N ALA A 162 17.15 -24.63 6.58
CA ALA A 162 17.31 -24.98 5.16
C ALA A 162 18.26 -26.17 4.96
N SER A 163 19.30 -26.31 5.78
CA SER A 163 20.23 -27.43 5.74
C SER A 163 19.59 -28.73 6.24
N THR A 164 18.69 -28.65 7.22
CA THR A 164 17.95 -29.82 7.75
C THR A 164 16.91 -30.36 6.78
N LEU A 165 16.28 -29.48 5.97
CA LEU A 165 15.36 -29.90 4.91
C LEU A 165 16.12 -30.50 3.71
N ALA A 166 17.25 -29.97 3.34
CA ALA A 166 18.08 -30.50 2.26
C ALA A 166 18.65 -31.89 2.61
N SER A 167 19.03 -32.13 3.87
CA SER A 167 19.50 -33.44 4.32
C SER A 167 18.38 -34.50 4.39
N ARG A 168 17.14 -34.09 4.64
CA ARG A 168 15.97 -35.02 4.66
C ARG A 168 15.49 -35.41 3.26
N THR A 169 15.61 -34.56 2.26
CA THR A 169 15.25 -34.90 0.87
C THR A 169 16.25 -35.81 0.18
N PHE A 170 17.49 -35.92 0.70
CA PHE A 170 18.50 -36.80 0.11
C PHE A 170 18.50 -38.24 0.71
N SER A 171 17.70 -38.50 1.73
CA SER A 171 17.59 -39.83 2.36
C SER A 171 16.35 -40.63 1.97
N THR A 172 15.78 -40.39 0.77
CA THR A 172 14.75 -41.31 0.23
C THR A 172 15.38 -42.60 -0.16
N PRO A 173 14.99 -43.76 0.44
CA PRO A 173 15.53 -45.04 0.06
C PRO A 173 15.13 -45.34 -1.40
N ARG A 174 16.10 -45.77 -2.17
CA ARG A 174 15.95 -46.35 -3.50
C ARG A 174 14.80 -47.37 -3.47
N GLN A 175 13.61 -47.00 -3.96
CA GLN A 175 12.55 -47.98 -4.22
C GLN A 175 13.05 -48.90 -5.31
N THR A 176 13.35 -50.09 -4.92
CA THR A 176 13.58 -51.26 -5.79
C THR A 176 12.37 -51.41 -6.69
N THR A 177 12.53 -51.16 -7.96
CA THR A 177 11.54 -51.38 -9.01
C THR A 177 11.30 -52.89 -9.11
N HIS A 178 10.25 -53.39 -8.45
CA HIS A 178 9.70 -54.71 -8.73
C HIS A 178 9.01 -54.65 -10.10
N TYR A 179 9.71 -55.14 -11.10
CA TYR A 179 9.14 -55.43 -12.42
C TYR A 179 8.07 -56.49 -12.25
N ILE A 180 6.79 -56.13 -12.28
CA ILE A 180 5.69 -57.05 -12.43
C ILE A 180 5.66 -57.47 -13.90
N LYS A 181 6.16 -58.65 -14.15
CA LYS A 181 6.11 -59.36 -15.42
C LYS A 181 4.64 -59.70 -15.72
N CYS A 182 4.01 -58.87 -16.55
CA CYS A 182 2.65 -59.16 -17.04
C CYS A 182 2.71 -60.34 -17.98
N GLY A 183 2.23 -61.48 -17.51
CA GLY A 183 2.08 -62.72 -18.31
C GLY A 183 1.02 -62.50 -19.39
N ARG A 184 1.37 -62.87 -20.60
CA ARG A 184 0.52 -62.95 -21.79
C ARG A 184 -0.49 -64.09 -21.61
N PRO A 185 -1.80 -63.93 -21.79
CA PRO A 185 -2.68 -65.04 -22.01
C PRO A 185 -2.62 -65.44 -23.48
N THR A 186 -2.14 -66.63 -23.73
CA THR A 186 -2.37 -67.37 -24.96
C THR A 186 -3.61 -68.25 -24.77
N ASP A 187 -4.45 -68.24 -25.81
CA ASP A 187 -5.32 -69.33 -26.28
C ASP A 187 -6.64 -69.64 -25.52
N LEU A 188 -7.79 -69.25 -26.15
CA LEU A 188 -8.76 -70.05 -26.93
C LEU A 188 -9.98 -69.21 -27.24
#